data_bbb69e169eb414c4396fadc129f7854e
#
_entry.id   bbb69e169eb414c4396fadc129f7854e
#
_cell.length_a   1.000
_cell.length_b   1.000
_cell.length_c   1.000
_cell.angle_alpha   90.00
_cell.angle_beta   90.00
_cell.angle_gamma   90.00
#
_symmetry.space_group_name_H-M   'P 1'
#
loop_
_entity.id
_entity.type
_entity.pdbx_description
1 polymer ?
#
loop_
_entity_poly.entity_id
_entity_poly.type
_entity_poly.pdbx_seq_one_letter_code
_entity_poly.pdbx_strand_id
1 'polypeptide(L)'
;MKKRTMKFLYSIAAALFLLLTAALPAEAAQNWMQVYTHVEQMVNKGVEQYNNGDLEGAKKTINDSYYGIYENDGLEKAIRTTISSKNANLTEYQYSELKKAIRDDKGKDAVRGEADKLLSMIKNDIETLDSKGAGGGRWTSFWPAFLIMLREGMEAILVLVAIMAYLAKSGNKKYLGTVYNYSIAAVAASFITAYIFSVILGKFTGGASREAIEGVTALIAVAVLLSVGFWMGGKAKADEWKKYIESMMKTTITTGKARALGLAAFLAVYREGAEVILFYQALFNGASGDIDMIWYGFGAGCAVLAVIFAVIRLGLFRIP
;
A
#
# COMPACT_ATOMS: atom_id res chain seq x y z
N MET A 1 16.16 -38.46 -12.58
CA MET A 1 15.68 -37.52 -11.52
C MET A 1 15.42 -36.08 -12.02
N LYS A 2 16.26 -35.48 -12.89
CA LYS A 2 16.08 -34.12 -13.42
C LYS A 2 14.71 -33.81 -14.08
N LYS A 3 14.16 -34.71 -14.89
CA LYS A 3 12.87 -34.52 -15.59
C LYS A 3 11.66 -34.47 -14.64
N ARG A 4 11.68 -35.21 -13.53
CA ARG A 4 10.57 -35.34 -12.58
C ARG A 4 10.47 -34.11 -11.68
N THR A 5 11.62 -33.53 -11.26
CA THR A 5 11.69 -32.28 -10.49
C THR A 5 11.33 -31.04 -11.33
N MET A 6 11.69 -31.06 -12.63
CA MET A 6 11.32 -29.96 -13.53
C MET A 6 9.82 -29.94 -13.82
N LYS A 7 9.21 -31.14 -14.03
CA LYS A 7 7.75 -31.28 -14.18
C LYS A 7 7.01 -30.82 -12.90
N PHE A 8 7.53 -31.12 -11.71
CA PHE A 8 6.96 -30.70 -10.44
C PHE A 8 7.03 -29.19 -10.25
N LEU A 9 8.13 -28.54 -10.65
CA LEU A 9 8.28 -27.07 -10.64
C LEU A 9 7.33 -26.39 -11.63
N TYR A 10 7.18 -26.94 -12.85
CA TYR A 10 6.19 -26.42 -13.80
C TYR A 10 4.75 -26.64 -13.31
N SER A 11 4.46 -27.75 -12.62
CA SER A 11 3.12 -27.97 -12.03
C SER A 11 2.84 -26.98 -10.89
N ILE A 12 3.82 -26.66 -10.06
CA ILE A 12 3.67 -25.63 -8.99
C ILE A 12 3.50 -24.25 -9.61
N ALA A 13 4.31 -23.89 -10.60
CA ALA A 13 4.19 -22.60 -11.29
C ALA A 13 2.85 -22.47 -12.02
N ALA A 14 2.39 -23.53 -12.69
CA ALA A 14 1.09 -23.57 -13.36
C ALA A 14 -0.08 -23.55 -12.34
N ALA A 15 0.03 -24.27 -11.22
CA ALA A 15 -0.96 -24.24 -10.14
C ALA A 15 -1.03 -22.86 -9.46
N LEU A 16 0.12 -22.21 -9.26
CA LEU A 16 0.21 -20.83 -8.74
C LEU A 16 -0.39 -19.82 -9.73
N PHE A 17 -0.12 -19.99 -11.02
CA PHE A 17 -0.71 -19.15 -12.07
C PHE A 17 -2.23 -19.34 -12.14
N LEU A 18 -2.71 -20.61 -12.06
CA LEU A 18 -4.14 -20.93 -12.01
C LEU A 18 -4.81 -20.42 -10.71
N LEU A 19 -4.14 -20.51 -9.56
CA LEU A 19 -4.61 -19.93 -8.30
C LEU A 19 -4.67 -18.41 -8.35
N LEU A 20 -3.68 -17.75 -8.95
CA LEU A 20 -3.68 -16.30 -9.19
C LEU A 20 -4.82 -15.86 -10.11
N THR A 21 -5.13 -16.63 -11.14
CA THR A 21 -6.22 -16.32 -12.08
C THR A 21 -7.60 -16.66 -11.50
N ALA A 22 -7.71 -17.73 -10.69
CA ALA A 22 -8.96 -18.16 -10.07
C ALA A 22 -9.33 -17.36 -8.80
N ALA A 23 -8.34 -16.78 -8.13
CA ALA A 23 -8.55 -15.98 -6.92
C ALA A 23 -8.87 -14.50 -7.20
N LEU A 24 -9.01 -14.10 -8.47
CA LEU A 24 -9.48 -12.77 -8.82
C LEU A 24 -11.01 -12.76 -8.65
N PRO A 25 -11.57 -12.25 -7.54
CA PRO A 25 -13.01 -12.07 -7.46
C PRO A 25 -13.41 -11.08 -8.55
N ALA A 26 -14.43 -11.42 -9.30
CA ALA A 26 -15.16 -10.50 -10.16
C ALA A 26 -16.01 -9.60 -9.24
N GLU A 27 -15.36 -8.80 -8.39
CA GLU A 27 -16.08 -7.77 -7.65
C GLU A 27 -16.47 -6.66 -8.60
N ALA A 28 -17.74 -6.26 -8.51
CA ALA A 28 -18.29 -5.17 -9.29
C ALA A 28 -17.42 -3.91 -9.09
N ALA A 29 -17.03 -3.27 -10.18
CA ALA A 29 -16.42 -1.95 -10.15
C ALA A 29 -17.27 -1.05 -9.24
N GLN A 30 -16.65 -0.28 -8.34
CA GLN A 30 -17.38 0.62 -7.46
C GLN A 30 -18.25 1.53 -8.31
N ASN A 31 -19.55 1.48 -8.09
CA ASN A 31 -20.51 2.21 -8.90
C ASN A 31 -20.54 3.67 -8.45
N TRP A 32 -19.66 4.49 -9.01
CA TRP A 32 -19.58 5.92 -8.70
C TRP A 32 -20.90 6.63 -8.92
N MET A 33 -21.71 6.17 -9.85
CA MET A 33 -23.06 6.71 -10.07
C MET A 33 -23.99 6.47 -8.86
N GLN A 34 -23.81 5.38 -8.12
CA GLN A 34 -24.56 5.15 -6.88
C GLN A 34 -24.13 6.12 -5.78
N VAL A 35 -22.81 6.39 -5.64
CA VAL A 35 -22.30 7.40 -4.71
C VAL A 35 -22.85 8.79 -5.08
N TYR A 36 -22.82 9.14 -6.38
CA TYR A 36 -23.43 10.38 -6.88
C TYR A 36 -24.91 10.52 -6.50
N THR A 37 -25.68 9.45 -6.68
CA THR A 37 -27.11 9.47 -6.35
C THR A 37 -27.36 9.77 -4.86
N HIS A 38 -26.52 9.23 -3.97
CA HIS A 38 -26.59 9.54 -2.54
C HIS A 38 -26.18 10.99 -2.25
N VAL A 39 -25.13 11.51 -2.89
CA VAL A 39 -24.72 12.92 -2.79
C VAL A 39 -25.86 13.83 -3.27
N GLU A 40 -26.43 13.54 -4.44
CA GLU A 40 -27.54 14.31 -5.03
C GLU A 40 -28.75 14.37 -4.11
N GLN A 41 -29.15 13.22 -3.52
CA GLN A 41 -30.24 13.17 -2.55
C GLN A 41 -29.97 14.05 -1.33
N MET A 42 -28.76 14.00 -0.78
CA MET A 42 -28.40 14.80 0.39
C MET A 42 -28.29 16.30 0.07
N VAL A 43 -27.71 16.65 -1.07
CA VAL A 43 -27.64 18.06 -1.52
C VAL A 43 -29.04 18.62 -1.74
N ASN A 44 -29.92 17.89 -2.44
CA ASN A 44 -31.29 18.30 -2.65
C ASN A 44 -32.09 18.44 -1.34
N LYS A 45 -31.89 17.53 -0.38
CA LYS A 45 -32.48 17.62 0.96
C LYS A 45 -31.99 18.88 1.69
N GLY A 46 -30.68 19.21 1.61
CA GLY A 46 -30.13 20.43 2.19
C GLY A 46 -30.77 21.70 1.59
N VAL A 47 -30.96 21.73 0.26
CA VAL A 47 -31.64 22.84 -0.43
C VAL A 47 -33.11 22.94 0.00
N GLU A 48 -33.81 21.83 0.16
CA GLU A 48 -35.21 21.81 0.66
C GLU A 48 -35.30 22.34 2.10
N GLN A 49 -34.41 21.93 3.00
CA GLN A 49 -34.31 22.43 4.37
C GLN A 49 -34.10 23.96 4.39
N TYR A 50 -33.20 24.46 3.54
CA TYR A 50 -32.99 25.88 3.37
C TYR A 50 -34.27 26.61 2.91
N ASN A 51 -34.96 26.06 1.91
CA ASN A 51 -36.22 26.62 1.37
C ASN A 51 -37.31 26.67 2.41
N ASN A 52 -37.27 25.79 3.41
CA ASN A 52 -38.23 25.72 4.54
C ASN A 52 -37.76 26.57 5.75
N GLY A 53 -36.63 27.30 5.63
CA GLY A 53 -36.13 28.19 6.70
C GLY A 53 -35.19 27.51 7.71
N ASP A 54 -34.87 26.21 7.53
CA ASP A 54 -33.96 25.49 8.41
C ASP A 54 -32.50 25.64 7.92
N LEU A 55 -31.88 26.78 8.21
CA LEU A 55 -30.51 27.07 7.77
C LEU A 55 -29.49 26.15 8.42
N GLU A 56 -29.65 25.83 9.70
CA GLU A 56 -28.70 24.98 10.42
C GLU A 56 -28.79 23.52 9.99
N GLY A 57 -30.01 23.01 9.80
CA GLY A 57 -30.23 21.69 9.24
C GLY A 57 -29.68 21.57 7.81
N ALA A 58 -29.89 22.61 6.98
CA ALA A 58 -29.34 22.64 5.63
C ALA A 58 -27.79 22.56 5.62
N LYS A 59 -27.12 23.40 6.41
CA LYS A 59 -25.65 23.35 6.53
C LYS A 59 -25.13 22.00 6.98
N LYS A 60 -25.77 21.43 8.00
CA LYS A 60 -25.41 20.10 8.51
C LYS A 60 -25.56 19.04 7.43
N THR A 61 -26.67 19.04 6.72
CA THR A 61 -26.94 18.07 5.66
C THR A 61 -25.92 18.17 4.51
N ILE A 62 -25.53 19.41 4.12
CA ILE A 62 -24.47 19.60 3.12
C ILE A 62 -23.11 19.13 3.64
N ASN A 63 -22.77 19.36 4.92
CA ASN A 63 -21.57 18.81 5.52
C ASN A 63 -21.57 17.29 5.55
N ASP A 64 -22.68 16.68 5.93
CA ASP A 64 -22.84 15.22 5.96
C ASP A 64 -22.74 14.61 4.56
N SER A 65 -23.19 15.32 3.51
CA SER A 65 -23.01 14.94 2.11
C SER A 65 -21.53 14.92 1.71
N TYR A 66 -20.76 15.94 2.15
CA TYR A 66 -19.33 16.02 1.85
C TYR A 66 -18.54 14.93 2.61
N TYR A 67 -18.52 15.03 3.95
CA TYR A 67 -17.68 14.17 4.80
C TYR A 67 -18.21 12.73 4.88
N GLY A 68 -19.52 12.54 4.92
CA GLY A 68 -20.14 11.23 5.10
C GLY A 68 -20.24 10.40 3.84
N ILE A 69 -20.30 11.03 2.65
CA ILE A 69 -20.50 10.32 1.39
C ILE A 69 -19.37 10.61 0.40
N TYR A 70 -19.22 11.87 -0.05
CA TYR A 70 -18.27 12.23 -1.10
C TYR A 70 -16.83 11.88 -0.74
N GLU A 71 -16.39 12.20 0.48
CA GLU A 71 -15.07 11.88 1.01
C GLU A 71 -14.98 10.42 1.50
N ASN A 72 -15.91 10.02 2.38
CA ASN A 72 -15.84 8.73 3.07
C ASN A 72 -16.02 7.51 2.15
N ASP A 73 -16.90 7.62 1.14
CA ASP A 73 -17.09 6.57 0.13
C ASP A 73 -16.01 6.60 -0.95
N GLY A 74 -15.01 7.50 -0.81
CA GLY A 74 -13.78 7.51 -1.60
C GLY A 74 -13.88 8.19 -2.96
N LEU A 75 -15.00 8.86 -3.31
CA LEU A 75 -15.17 9.52 -4.61
C LEU A 75 -14.20 10.69 -4.79
N GLU A 76 -13.99 11.52 -3.76
CA GLU A 76 -13.00 12.58 -3.78
C GLU A 76 -11.61 12.04 -4.10
N LYS A 77 -11.22 10.98 -3.41
CA LYS A 77 -9.92 10.33 -3.57
C LYS A 77 -9.76 9.74 -4.97
N ALA A 78 -10.81 9.12 -5.51
CA ALA A 78 -10.82 8.60 -6.88
C ALA A 78 -10.61 9.73 -7.90
N ILE A 79 -11.30 10.86 -7.76
CA ILE A 79 -11.13 12.04 -8.60
C ILE A 79 -9.70 12.59 -8.48
N ARG A 80 -9.21 12.77 -7.27
CA ARG A 80 -7.87 13.29 -6.96
C ARG A 80 -6.76 12.47 -7.61
N THR A 81 -6.87 11.14 -7.57
CA THR A 81 -5.83 10.22 -8.06
C THR A 81 -5.95 9.90 -9.54
N THR A 82 -7.17 9.80 -10.07
CA THR A 82 -7.42 9.35 -11.46
C THR A 82 -7.59 10.51 -12.44
N ILE A 83 -8.18 11.62 -11.99
CA ILE A 83 -8.38 12.81 -12.84
C ILE A 83 -7.32 13.85 -12.54
N SER A 84 -7.45 14.57 -11.41
CA SER A 84 -6.46 15.52 -10.91
C SER A 84 -6.82 16.04 -9.51
N SER A 85 -5.80 16.43 -8.73
CA SER A 85 -6.01 17.16 -7.49
C SER A 85 -6.75 18.48 -7.69
N LYS A 86 -6.61 19.11 -8.86
CA LYS A 86 -7.32 20.34 -9.19
C LYS A 86 -8.83 20.15 -9.21
N ASN A 87 -9.32 19.05 -9.82
CA ASN A 87 -10.76 18.76 -9.87
C ASN A 87 -11.32 18.52 -8.47
N ALA A 88 -10.67 17.69 -7.66
CA ALA A 88 -11.08 17.44 -6.28
C ALA A 88 -11.16 18.75 -5.47
N ASN A 89 -10.13 19.59 -5.55
CA ASN A 89 -10.11 20.89 -4.84
C ASN A 89 -11.20 21.87 -5.34
N LEU A 90 -11.52 21.85 -6.64
CA LEU A 90 -12.61 22.68 -7.19
C LEU A 90 -13.97 22.23 -6.67
N THR A 91 -14.20 20.93 -6.54
CA THR A 91 -15.44 20.37 -5.98
C THR A 91 -15.56 20.70 -4.48
N GLU A 92 -14.47 20.59 -3.71
CA GLU A 92 -14.42 21.02 -2.31
C GLU A 92 -14.73 22.51 -2.17
N TYR A 93 -14.11 23.33 -3.01
CA TYR A 93 -14.40 24.77 -3.05
C TYR A 93 -15.88 25.03 -3.36
N GLN A 94 -16.49 24.28 -4.29
CA GLN A 94 -17.90 24.43 -4.64
C GLN A 94 -18.84 24.04 -3.48
N TYR A 95 -18.49 23.00 -2.69
CA TYR A 95 -19.19 22.71 -1.43
C TYR A 95 -19.11 23.89 -0.45
N SER A 96 -17.96 24.54 -0.37
CA SER A 96 -17.78 25.73 0.48
C SER A 96 -18.62 26.92 0.01
N GLU A 97 -18.74 27.17 -1.31
CA GLU A 97 -19.58 28.24 -1.85
C GLU A 97 -21.08 27.95 -1.61
N LEU A 98 -21.53 26.69 -1.75
CA LEU A 98 -22.88 26.31 -1.41
C LEU A 98 -23.19 26.54 0.08
N LYS A 99 -22.31 26.12 0.97
CA LYS A 99 -22.44 26.35 2.43
C LYS A 99 -22.46 27.85 2.76
N LYS A 100 -21.67 28.65 2.05
CA LYS A 100 -21.62 30.11 2.20
C LYS A 100 -22.91 30.76 1.70
N ALA A 101 -23.46 30.31 0.58
CA ALA A 101 -24.75 30.81 0.06
C ALA A 101 -25.90 30.56 1.05
N ILE A 102 -25.93 29.41 1.70
CA ILE A 102 -26.89 29.06 2.76
C ILE A 102 -26.66 29.94 4.00
N ARG A 103 -25.41 30.06 4.48
CA ARG A 103 -25.06 30.83 5.68
C ARG A 103 -25.39 32.33 5.53
N ASP A 104 -25.07 32.89 4.37
CA ASP A 104 -25.23 34.30 4.07
C ASP A 104 -26.66 34.65 3.58
N ASP A 105 -27.57 33.65 3.58
CA ASP A 105 -28.99 33.70 3.15
C ASP A 105 -29.19 34.43 1.80
N LYS A 106 -28.42 33.95 0.77
CA LYS A 106 -28.40 34.61 -0.55
C LYS A 106 -29.67 34.42 -1.38
N GLY A 107 -30.67 33.74 -0.84
CA GLY A 107 -31.95 33.47 -1.49
C GLY A 107 -31.98 32.15 -2.24
N LYS A 108 -33.20 31.66 -2.49
CA LYS A 108 -33.49 30.30 -2.99
C LYS A 108 -32.83 30.00 -4.33
N ASP A 109 -32.87 30.96 -5.26
CA ASP A 109 -32.31 30.79 -6.61
C ASP A 109 -30.78 30.70 -6.57
N ALA A 110 -30.12 31.50 -5.72
CA ALA A 110 -28.67 31.47 -5.56
C ALA A 110 -28.21 30.14 -4.94
N VAL A 111 -28.88 29.68 -3.87
CA VAL A 111 -28.56 28.41 -3.22
C VAL A 111 -28.78 27.23 -4.18
N ARG A 112 -29.88 27.24 -4.94
CA ARG A 112 -30.15 26.22 -5.97
C ARG A 112 -29.07 26.23 -7.05
N GLY A 113 -28.69 27.41 -7.55
CA GLY A 113 -27.65 27.54 -8.58
C GLY A 113 -26.30 26.97 -8.12
N GLU A 114 -25.87 27.23 -6.87
CA GLU A 114 -24.63 26.65 -6.34
C GLU A 114 -24.72 25.11 -6.15
N ALA A 115 -25.90 24.61 -5.78
CA ALA A 115 -26.15 23.18 -5.67
C ALA A 115 -26.11 22.47 -7.04
N ASP A 116 -26.77 23.05 -8.05
CA ASP A 116 -26.80 22.50 -9.41
C ASP A 116 -25.39 22.49 -10.04
N LYS A 117 -24.61 23.55 -9.76
CA LYS A 117 -23.21 23.63 -10.20
C LYS A 117 -22.36 22.54 -9.54
N LEU A 118 -22.50 22.33 -8.23
CA LEU A 118 -21.83 21.26 -7.50
C LEU A 118 -22.15 19.89 -8.08
N LEU A 119 -23.43 19.58 -8.25
CA LEU A 119 -23.88 18.30 -8.78
C LEU A 119 -23.38 18.07 -10.22
N SER A 120 -23.39 19.11 -11.07
CA SER A 120 -22.87 19.01 -12.42
C SER A 120 -21.35 18.72 -12.45
N MET A 121 -20.56 19.34 -11.57
CA MET A 121 -19.12 19.09 -11.44
C MET A 121 -18.86 17.63 -11.07
N ILE A 122 -19.52 17.13 -10.03
CA ILE A 122 -19.34 15.75 -9.57
C ILE A 122 -19.76 14.76 -10.68
N LYS A 123 -20.85 15.02 -11.38
CA LYS A 123 -21.31 14.17 -12.49
C LYS A 123 -20.30 14.11 -13.63
N ASN A 124 -19.76 15.25 -14.04
CA ASN A 124 -18.71 15.32 -15.09
C ASN A 124 -17.43 14.58 -14.68
N ASP A 125 -17.05 14.69 -13.39
CA ASP A 125 -15.91 13.95 -12.87
C ASP A 125 -16.15 12.45 -12.90
N ILE A 126 -17.37 11.98 -12.56
CA ILE A 126 -17.74 10.56 -12.64
C ILE A 126 -17.73 10.05 -14.08
N GLU A 127 -18.28 10.80 -15.04
CA GLU A 127 -18.21 10.44 -16.47
C GLU A 127 -16.74 10.34 -16.93
N THR A 128 -15.88 11.19 -16.39
CA THR A 128 -14.43 11.14 -16.65
C THR A 128 -13.78 9.94 -15.98
N LEU A 129 -14.16 9.61 -14.74
CA LEU A 129 -13.70 8.41 -14.03
C LEU A 129 -14.10 7.14 -14.78
N ASP A 130 -15.36 7.04 -15.21
CA ASP A 130 -15.87 5.89 -15.95
C ASP A 130 -15.17 5.74 -17.31
N SER A 131 -14.91 6.85 -18.00
CA SER A 131 -14.17 6.83 -19.26
C SER A 131 -12.68 6.43 -19.10
N LYS A 132 -12.05 6.87 -17.99
CA LYS A 132 -10.67 6.53 -17.64
C LYS A 132 -10.57 5.20 -16.90
N GLY A 133 -11.58 4.83 -16.13
CA GLY A 133 -11.66 3.59 -15.38
C GLY A 133 -11.65 2.32 -16.23
N ALA A 134 -12.01 2.43 -17.52
CA ALA A 134 -11.78 1.36 -18.50
C ALA A 134 -10.28 1.08 -18.77
N GLY A 135 -9.37 1.98 -18.35
CA GLY A 135 -7.92 1.86 -18.59
C GLY A 135 -7.03 1.83 -17.34
N GLY A 136 -7.54 2.28 -16.18
CA GLY A 136 -6.71 2.48 -14.97
C GLY A 136 -7.14 1.74 -13.71
N GLY A 137 -8.22 0.94 -13.79
CA GLY A 137 -8.91 0.30 -12.67
C GLY A 137 -8.05 -0.40 -11.62
N ARG A 138 -8.63 -1.31 -10.90
CA ARG A 138 -8.12 -2.12 -9.78
C ARG A 138 -6.63 -2.54 -9.85
N TRP A 139 -6.07 -2.67 -11.04
CA TRP A 139 -4.67 -3.02 -11.30
C TRP A 139 -3.65 -1.95 -10.93
N THR A 140 -4.07 -0.68 -10.77
CA THR A 140 -3.17 0.43 -10.37
C THR A 140 -2.62 0.25 -8.96
N SER A 141 -3.37 -0.38 -8.06
CA SER A 141 -2.93 -0.71 -6.70
C SER A 141 -2.20 -2.06 -6.63
N PHE A 142 -2.56 -3.01 -7.52
CA PHE A 142 -1.95 -4.34 -7.57
C PHE A 142 -0.47 -4.29 -7.99
N TRP A 143 -0.17 -3.67 -9.12
CA TRP A 143 1.18 -3.70 -9.69
C TRP A 143 2.24 -3.05 -8.80
N PRO A 144 2.04 -1.86 -8.22
CA PRO A 144 3.00 -1.30 -7.27
C PRO A 144 3.21 -2.21 -6.06
N ALA A 145 2.14 -2.76 -5.48
CA ALA A 145 2.24 -3.68 -4.35
C ALA A 145 3.05 -4.94 -4.72
N PHE A 146 2.74 -5.57 -5.85
CA PHE A 146 3.46 -6.74 -6.36
C PHE A 146 4.94 -6.45 -6.59
N LEU A 147 5.27 -5.34 -7.26
CA LEU A 147 6.64 -4.97 -7.61
C LEU A 147 7.48 -4.59 -6.39
N ILE A 148 6.89 -3.87 -5.41
CA ILE A 148 7.57 -3.57 -4.14
C ILE A 148 7.91 -4.87 -3.42
N MET A 149 6.92 -5.76 -3.25
CA MET A 149 7.16 -7.04 -2.57
C MET A 149 8.19 -7.89 -3.29
N LEU A 150 8.16 -7.91 -4.61
CA LEU A 150 9.12 -8.65 -5.41
C LEU A 150 10.53 -8.08 -5.25
N ARG A 151 10.68 -6.75 -5.29
CA ARG A 151 11.97 -6.08 -5.16
C ARG A 151 12.59 -6.31 -3.79
N GLU A 152 11.91 -5.90 -2.71
CA GLU A 152 12.46 -5.98 -1.36
C GLU A 152 12.65 -7.45 -0.92
N GLY A 153 11.70 -8.31 -1.29
CA GLY A 153 11.82 -9.74 -1.04
C GLY A 153 12.99 -10.38 -1.78
N MET A 154 13.31 -9.94 -3.01
CA MET A 154 14.49 -10.41 -3.73
C MET A 154 15.78 -9.96 -3.05
N GLU A 155 15.86 -8.73 -2.52
CA GLU A 155 17.02 -8.24 -1.77
C GLU A 155 17.25 -9.10 -0.52
N ALA A 156 16.19 -9.39 0.25
CA ALA A 156 16.27 -10.30 1.38
C ALA A 156 16.77 -11.70 0.98
N ILE A 157 16.19 -12.28 -0.09
CA ILE A 157 16.57 -13.60 -0.60
C ILE A 157 18.04 -13.64 -1.01
N LEU A 158 18.53 -12.62 -1.72
CA LEU A 158 19.92 -12.59 -2.18
C LEU A 158 20.91 -12.60 -1.01
N VAL A 159 20.63 -11.83 0.06
CA VAL A 159 21.45 -11.84 1.26
C VAL A 159 21.43 -13.19 1.96
N LEU A 160 20.24 -13.78 2.14
CA LEU A 160 20.09 -15.11 2.75
C LEU A 160 20.81 -16.19 1.95
N VAL A 161 20.67 -16.17 0.63
CA VAL A 161 21.31 -17.12 -0.28
C VAL A 161 22.83 -16.98 -0.20
N ALA A 162 23.37 -15.76 -0.13
CA ALA A 162 24.81 -15.54 0.02
C ALA A 162 25.34 -16.14 1.33
N ILE A 163 24.64 -15.93 2.46
CA ILE A 163 24.99 -16.51 3.77
C ILE A 163 24.92 -18.05 3.71
N MET A 164 23.85 -18.59 3.15
CA MET A 164 23.66 -20.05 3.05
C MET A 164 24.68 -20.71 2.12
N ALA A 165 25.00 -20.07 0.99
CA ALA A 165 26.03 -20.54 0.05
C ALA A 165 27.41 -20.62 0.70
N TYR A 166 27.77 -19.56 1.44
CA TYR A 166 29.02 -19.54 2.17
C TYR A 166 29.09 -20.64 3.23
N LEU A 167 28.03 -20.84 4.02
CA LEU A 167 27.96 -21.92 5.01
C LEU A 167 28.06 -23.31 4.38
N ALA A 168 27.41 -23.50 3.23
CA ALA A 168 27.48 -24.76 2.51
C ALA A 168 28.87 -25.06 1.98
N LYS A 169 29.56 -24.05 1.40
CA LYS A 169 30.89 -24.19 0.84
C LYS A 169 32.00 -24.30 1.93
N SER A 170 31.82 -23.66 3.09
CA SER A 170 32.76 -23.75 4.22
C SER A 170 32.58 -25.00 5.08
N GLY A 171 31.71 -25.92 4.70
CA GLY A 171 31.43 -27.15 5.46
C GLY A 171 30.59 -26.97 6.72
N ASN A 172 30.14 -25.74 7.00
CA ASN A 172 29.43 -25.36 8.22
C ASN A 172 27.91 -25.47 8.11
N LYS A 173 27.40 -26.47 7.40
CA LYS A 173 25.93 -26.72 7.17
C LYS A 173 25.10 -26.78 8.45
N LYS A 174 25.72 -27.12 9.62
CA LYS A 174 25.04 -27.18 10.92
C LYS A 174 24.43 -25.85 11.34
N TYR A 175 24.92 -24.72 10.85
CA TYR A 175 24.42 -23.37 11.18
C TYR A 175 23.27 -22.89 10.27
N LEU A 176 22.93 -23.63 9.23
CA LEU A 176 21.81 -23.27 8.34
C LEU A 176 20.48 -23.17 9.10
N GLY A 177 20.23 -24.08 10.06
CA GLY A 177 19.03 -24.01 10.91
C GLY A 177 18.95 -22.71 11.71
N THR A 178 20.08 -22.21 12.20
CA THR A 178 20.14 -20.91 12.90
C THR A 178 19.74 -19.77 11.98
N VAL A 179 20.29 -19.73 10.74
CA VAL A 179 19.93 -18.69 9.75
C VAL A 179 18.43 -18.71 9.46
N TYR A 180 17.84 -19.88 9.21
CA TYR A 180 16.39 -20.00 8.98
C TYR A 180 15.54 -19.50 10.14
N ASN A 181 15.87 -19.93 11.38
CA ASN A 181 15.10 -19.53 12.55
C ASN A 181 15.13 -18.02 12.78
N TYR A 182 16.30 -17.41 12.64
CA TYR A 182 16.44 -15.96 12.79
C TYR A 182 15.76 -15.19 11.65
N SER A 183 15.76 -15.72 10.42
CA SER A 183 15.03 -15.12 9.29
C SER A 183 13.52 -15.17 9.49
N ILE A 184 13.01 -16.32 9.99
CA ILE A 184 11.58 -16.43 10.34
C ILE A 184 11.22 -15.47 11.47
N ALA A 185 12.07 -15.36 12.48
CA ALA A 185 11.87 -14.40 13.57
C ALA A 185 11.88 -12.95 13.08
N ALA A 186 12.71 -12.62 12.07
CA ALA A 186 12.74 -11.30 11.44
C ALA A 186 11.43 -10.99 10.71
N VAL A 187 10.91 -11.93 9.93
CA VAL A 187 9.59 -11.78 9.27
C VAL A 187 8.49 -11.58 10.29
N ALA A 188 8.45 -12.38 11.36
CA ALA A 188 7.48 -12.20 12.44
C ALA A 188 7.61 -10.82 13.12
N ALA A 189 8.84 -10.37 13.39
CA ALA A 189 9.10 -9.05 13.94
C ALA A 189 8.64 -7.92 13.00
N SER A 190 8.81 -8.07 11.69
CA SER A 190 8.29 -7.12 10.69
C SER A 190 6.76 -7.01 10.76
N PHE A 191 6.03 -8.12 10.85
CA PHE A 191 4.56 -8.08 11.03
C PHE A 191 4.14 -7.41 12.34
N ILE A 192 4.86 -7.67 13.44
CA ILE A 192 4.61 -7.00 14.72
C ILE A 192 4.83 -5.49 14.58
N THR A 193 5.91 -5.08 13.92
CA THR A 193 6.20 -3.66 13.66
C THR A 193 5.11 -3.02 12.79
N ALA A 194 4.65 -3.70 11.73
CA ALA A 194 3.55 -3.24 10.89
C ALA A 194 2.26 -3.04 11.69
N TYR A 195 1.92 -3.98 12.57
CA TYR A 195 0.76 -3.88 13.45
C TYR A 195 0.86 -2.70 14.42
N ILE A 196 2.00 -2.55 15.11
CA ILE A 196 2.24 -1.43 16.02
C ILE A 196 2.12 -0.10 15.28
N PHE A 197 2.70 0.00 14.08
CA PHE A 197 2.64 1.20 13.26
C PHE A 197 1.20 1.53 12.84
N SER A 198 0.43 0.53 12.42
CA SER A 198 -0.99 0.67 12.07
C SER A 198 -1.84 1.15 13.27
N VAL A 199 -1.62 0.59 14.47
CA VAL A 199 -2.35 0.99 15.68
C VAL A 199 -2.01 2.43 16.10
N ILE A 200 -0.74 2.80 15.99
CA ILE A 200 -0.30 4.18 16.32
C ILE A 200 -0.97 5.16 15.35
N LEU A 201 -0.86 4.93 14.04
CA LEU A 201 -1.48 5.80 13.05
C LEU A 201 -3.01 5.86 13.18
N GLY A 202 -3.65 4.70 13.42
CA GLY A 202 -5.11 4.64 13.57
C GLY A 202 -5.67 5.42 14.77
N LYS A 203 -4.88 5.60 15.85
CA LYS A 203 -5.31 6.39 17.02
C LYS A 203 -5.32 7.90 16.74
N PHE A 204 -4.62 8.37 15.73
CA PHE A 204 -4.56 9.78 15.38
C PHE A 204 -5.61 10.22 14.35
N THR A 205 -6.45 9.30 13.85
CA THR A 205 -7.42 9.56 12.78
C THR A 205 -8.81 10.00 13.24
N GLY A 206 -9.00 10.44 14.50
CA GLY A 206 -10.29 10.84 15.04
C GLY A 206 -10.42 12.35 15.29
N GLY A 207 -11.27 13.07 14.54
CA GLY A 207 -11.71 14.42 14.85
C GLY A 207 -11.37 15.51 13.80
N ALA A 208 -11.77 16.76 14.07
CA ALA A 208 -11.60 17.95 13.20
C ALA A 208 -10.13 18.32 12.87
N SER A 209 -9.16 17.62 13.45
CA SER A 209 -7.74 17.73 13.17
C SER A 209 -7.23 16.69 12.15
N ARG A 210 -8.13 15.94 11.51
CA ARG A 210 -7.77 14.85 10.58
C ARG A 210 -6.88 15.35 9.43
N GLU A 211 -7.23 16.45 8.79
CA GLU A 211 -6.44 17.04 7.69
C GLU A 211 -5.04 17.47 8.13
N ALA A 212 -4.93 18.10 9.31
CA ALA A 212 -3.64 18.52 9.85
C ALA A 212 -2.76 17.31 10.21
N ILE A 213 -3.36 16.25 10.76
CA ILE A 213 -2.66 15.00 11.11
C ILE A 213 -2.28 14.23 9.84
N GLU A 214 -3.15 14.20 8.84
CA GLU A 214 -2.86 13.59 7.53
C GLU A 214 -1.69 14.31 6.84
N GLY A 215 -1.66 15.64 6.89
CA GLY A 215 -0.52 16.44 6.42
C GLY A 215 0.78 16.18 7.19
N VAL A 216 0.71 16.11 8.53
CA VAL A 216 1.89 15.82 9.37
C VAL A 216 2.39 14.39 9.14
N THR A 217 1.50 13.40 9.04
CA THR A 217 1.89 12.01 8.75
C THR A 217 2.49 11.87 7.35
N ALA A 218 1.96 12.57 6.36
CA ALA A 218 2.53 12.63 5.02
C ALA A 218 3.95 13.24 5.04
N LEU A 219 4.17 14.34 5.77
CA LEU A 219 5.50 14.94 5.93
C LEU A 219 6.49 14.00 6.65
N ILE A 220 6.03 13.30 7.69
CA ILE A 220 6.85 12.29 8.38
C ILE A 220 7.20 11.15 7.41
N ALA A 221 6.24 10.66 6.64
CA ALA A 221 6.48 9.62 5.63
C ALA A 221 7.51 10.09 4.58
N VAL A 222 7.39 11.32 4.08
CA VAL A 222 8.37 11.92 3.16
C VAL A 222 9.76 12.01 3.81
N ALA A 223 9.85 12.48 5.06
CA ALA A 223 11.13 12.59 5.78
C ALA A 223 11.77 11.21 5.98
N VAL A 224 10.97 10.19 6.32
CA VAL A 224 11.44 8.80 6.45
C VAL A 224 11.89 8.26 5.09
N LEU A 225 11.12 8.43 4.02
CA LEU A 225 11.48 7.99 2.66
C LEU A 225 12.77 8.68 2.17
N LEU A 226 12.92 9.98 2.41
CA LEU A 226 14.15 10.70 2.09
C LEU A 226 15.33 10.16 2.92
N SER A 227 15.15 9.93 4.22
CA SER A 227 16.19 9.39 5.10
C SER A 227 16.63 7.99 4.64
N VAL A 228 15.67 7.13 4.28
CA VAL A 228 15.92 5.80 3.70
C VAL A 228 16.62 5.94 2.34
N GLY A 229 16.16 6.84 1.47
CA GLY A 229 16.76 7.09 0.17
C GLY A 229 18.20 7.59 0.26
N PHE A 230 18.51 8.53 1.15
CA PHE A 230 19.87 9.00 1.41
C PHE A 230 20.76 7.90 2.01
N TRP A 231 20.19 7.12 2.93
CA TRP A 231 20.92 6.01 3.55
C TRP A 231 21.20 4.89 2.53
N MET A 232 20.26 4.57 1.63
CA MET A 232 20.46 3.63 0.53
C MET A 232 21.48 4.15 -0.49
N GLY A 233 21.40 5.43 -0.88
CA GLY A 233 22.38 6.05 -1.79
C GLY A 233 23.80 6.01 -1.26
N GLY A 234 24.00 6.14 0.07
CA GLY A 234 25.28 5.97 0.73
C GLY A 234 25.82 4.53 0.74
N LYS A 235 24.93 3.53 0.56
CA LYS A 235 25.26 2.10 0.54
C LYS A 235 25.41 1.47 -0.86
N ALA A 236 25.43 2.26 -1.92
CA ALA A 236 25.77 1.81 -3.27
C ALA A 236 27.16 1.14 -3.37
N LYS A 237 27.92 1.11 -2.26
CA LYS A 237 29.14 0.32 -2.08
C LYS A 237 28.79 -1.13 -1.66
N ALA A 238 28.22 -1.89 -2.61
CA ALA A 238 27.98 -3.33 -2.45
C ALA A 238 29.23 -4.09 -1.92
N ASP A 239 30.43 -3.59 -2.23
CA ASP A 239 31.71 -4.16 -1.78
C ASP A 239 31.94 -3.98 -0.28
N GLU A 240 31.50 -2.90 0.36
CA GLU A 240 31.70 -2.72 1.82
C GLU A 240 30.74 -3.63 2.61
N TRP A 241 29.50 -3.79 2.13
CA TRP A 241 28.55 -4.73 2.71
C TRP A 241 29.02 -6.18 2.56
N LYS A 242 29.54 -6.53 1.39
CA LYS A 242 30.12 -7.86 1.15
C LYS A 242 31.30 -8.13 2.08
N LYS A 243 32.24 -7.19 2.22
CA LYS A 243 33.34 -7.28 3.16
C LYS A 243 32.92 -7.39 4.62
N TYR A 244 31.88 -6.64 5.02
CA TYR A 244 31.29 -6.72 6.35
C TYR A 244 30.72 -8.12 6.64
N ILE A 245 29.91 -8.67 5.73
CA ILE A 245 29.38 -10.03 5.85
C ILE A 245 30.49 -11.06 5.86
N GLU A 246 31.49 -10.95 4.99
CA GLU A 246 32.68 -11.87 4.98
C GLU A 246 33.47 -11.81 6.27
N SER A 247 33.72 -10.63 6.83
CA SER A 247 34.44 -10.47 8.10
C SER A 247 33.67 -11.08 9.28
N MET A 248 32.32 -10.83 9.32
CA MET A 248 31.46 -11.36 10.33
C MET A 248 31.33 -12.89 10.27
N MET A 249 31.29 -13.44 9.05
CA MET A 249 31.30 -14.88 8.84
C MET A 249 32.61 -15.54 9.26
N LYS A 250 33.77 -14.94 8.92
CA LYS A 250 35.08 -15.43 9.37
C LYS A 250 35.19 -15.46 10.89
N THR A 251 34.78 -14.37 11.56
CA THR A 251 34.79 -14.26 13.01
C THR A 251 33.85 -15.28 13.68
N THR A 252 32.66 -15.51 13.10
CA THR A 252 31.71 -16.47 13.60
C THR A 252 32.21 -17.91 13.51
N ILE A 253 32.88 -18.27 12.45
CA ILE A 253 33.42 -19.62 12.25
C ILE A 253 34.58 -19.89 13.22
N THR A 254 35.49 -18.91 13.41
CA THR A 254 36.65 -19.04 14.32
C THR A 254 36.25 -19.05 15.80
N THR A 255 35.18 -18.33 16.19
CA THR A 255 34.73 -18.23 17.58
C THR A 255 33.58 -19.16 17.95
N GLY A 256 33.01 -19.90 16.97
CA GLY A 256 31.86 -20.81 17.20
C GLY A 256 30.55 -20.09 17.54
N LYS A 257 30.46 -18.77 17.37
CA LYS A 257 29.30 -17.94 17.75
C LYS A 257 28.19 -17.97 16.69
N ALA A 258 27.46 -19.07 16.57
CA ALA A 258 26.31 -19.20 15.66
C ALA A 258 25.26 -18.07 15.80
N ARG A 259 25.16 -17.48 17.00
CA ARG A 259 24.23 -16.36 17.27
C ARG A 259 24.54 -15.08 16.47
N ALA A 260 25.81 -14.75 16.26
CA ALA A 260 26.19 -13.57 15.50
C ALA A 260 25.74 -13.68 14.02
N LEU A 261 25.88 -14.87 13.45
CA LEU A 261 25.40 -15.15 12.08
C LEU A 261 23.87 -15.09 11.97
N GLY A 262 23.18 -15.68 12.97
CA GLY A 262 21.73 -15.58 13.05
C GLY A 262 21.26 -14.13 13.14
N LEU A 263 21.90 -13.33 13.99
CA LEU A 263 21.57 -11.91 14.16
C LEU A 263 21.81 -11.11 12.85
N ALA A 264 22.89 -11.40 12.11
CA ALA A 264 23.13 -10.78 10.81
C ALA A 264 22.01 -11.11 9.80
N ALA A 265 21.58 -12.39 9.75
CA ALA A 265 20.45 -12.80 8.91
C ALA A 265 19.13 -12.12 9.36
N PHE A 266 18.89 -12.04 10.67
CA PHE A 266 17.75 -11.34 11.24
C PHE A 266 17.74 -9.87 10.81
N LEU A 267 18.82 -9.13 11.04
CA LEU A 267 18.90 -7.71 10.73
C LEU A 267 18.73 -7.43 9.23
N ALA A 268 19.31 -8.28 8.37
CA ALA A 268 19.15 -8.15 6.94
C ALA A 268 17.68 -8.32 6.51
N VAL A 269 17.00 -9.39 6.94
CA VAL A 269 15.60 -9.65 6.59
C VAL A 269 14.65 -8.64 7.22
N TYR A 270 14.89 -8.28 8.49
CA TYR A 270 14.06 -7.29 9.20
C TYR A 270 14.15 -5.91 8.54
N ARG A 271 15.32 -5.54 8.06
CA ARG A 271 15.51 -4.29 7.31
C ARG A 271 14.62 -4.23 6.08
N GLU A 272 14.67 -5.26 5.21
CA GLU A 272 13.84 -5.30 4.01
C GLU A 272 12.34 -5.35 4.38
N GLY A 273 11.99 -6.07 5.45
CA GLY A 273 10.64 -6.07 6.00
C GLY A 273 10.17 -4.68 6.47
N ALA A 274 11.06 -3.88 7.06
CA ALA A 274 10.75 -2.50 7.46
C ALA A 274 10.54 -1.59 6.23
N GLU A 275 11.34 -1.76 5.16
CA GLU A 275 11.17 -1.02 3.91
C GLU A 275 9.82 -1.38 3.24
N VAL A 276 9.45 -2.67 3.20
CA VAL A 276 8.12 -3.12 2.75
C VAL A 276 7.01 -2.41 3.52
N ILE A 277 7.09 -2.34 4.86
CA ILE A 277 6.07 -1.68 5.70
C ILE A 277 5.88 -0.22 5.29
N LEU A 278 6.98 0.53 5.11
CA LEU A 278 6.94 1.95 4.76
C LEU A 278 6.32 2.17 3.37
N PHE A 279 6.71 1.37 2.38
CA PHE A 279 6.16 1.46 1.03
C PHE A 279 4.68 1.06 0.99
N TYR A 280 4.29 0.00 1.70
CA TYR A 280 2.88 -0.42 1.78
C TYR A 280 2.03 0.60 2.54
N GLN A 281 2.56 1.26 3.57
CA GLN A 281 1.85 2.35 4.22
C GLN A 281 1.55 3.50 3.25
N ALA A 282 2.52 3.85 2.39
CA ALA A 282 2.30 4.84 1.34
C ALA A 282 1.25 4.38 0.32
N LEU A 283 1.25 3.09 -0.06
CA LEU A 283 0.22 2.52 -0.94
C LEU A 283 -1.17 2.55 -0.31
N PHE A 284 -1.32 2.15 0.96
CA PHE A 284 -2.61 2.19 1.65
C PHE A 284 -3.15 3.61 1.78
N ASN A 285 -2.29 4.59 2.06
CA ASN A 285 -2.67 5.99 2.11
C ASN A 285 -3.05 6.55 0.72
N GLY A 286 -2.43 6.03 -0.35
CA GLY A 286 -2.71 6.42 -1.74
C GLY A 286 -3.89 5.67 -2.39
N ALA A 287 -4.31 4.50 -1.84
CA ALA A 287 -5.34 3.67 -2.45
C ALA A 287 -6.73 4.30 -2.35
N SER A 288 -7.41 4.47 -3.47
CA SER A 288 -8.78 4.97 -3.55
C SER A 288 -9.78 3.81 -3.62
N GLY A 289 -9.95 3.07 -2.51
CA GLY A 289 -10.95 2.02 -2.41
C GLY A 289 -10.47 0.59 -2.77
N ASP A 290 -9.37 0.43 -3.52
CA ASP A 290 -8.86 -0.88 -3.99
C ASP A 290 -7.84 -1.51 -3.02
N ILE A 291 -8.08 -1.43 -1.72
CA ILE A 291 -7.20 -1.99 -0.68
C ILE A 291 -6.97 -3.49 -0.89
N ASP A 292 -7.99 -4.19 -1.36
CA ASP A 292 -7.92 -5.63 -1.65
C ASP A 292 -6.86 -5.96 -2.69
N MET A 293 -6.70 -5.10 -3.72
CA MET A 293 -5.70 -5.28 -4.76
C MET A 293 -4.27 -5.13 -4.25
N ILE A 294 -4.05 -4.32 -3.22
CA ILE A 294 -2.76 -4.23 -2.53
C ILE A 294 -2.44 -5.58 -1.88
N TRP A 295 -3.42 -6.20 -1.19
CA TRP A 295 -3.25 -7.51 -0.58
C TRP A 295 -3.05 -8.63 -1.60
N TYR A 296 -3.74 -8.57 -2.75
CA TYR A 296 -3.50 -9.51 -3.84
C TYR A 296 -2.10 -9.35 -4.44
N GLY A 297 -1.63 -8.12 -4.64
CA GLY A 297 -0.27 -7.84 -5.08
C GLY A 297 0.78 -8.36 -4.10
N PHE A 298 0.56 -8.15 -2.79
CA PHE A 298 1.39 -8.70 -1.72
C PHE A 298 1.46 -10.23 -1.77
N GLY A 299 0.29 -10.89 -1.79
CA GLY A 299 0.19 -12.35 -1.83
C GLY A 299 0.85 -12.95 -3.07
N ALA A 300 0.63 -12.35 -4.24
CA ALA A 300 1.25 -12.75 -5.49
C ALA A 300 2.78 -12.60 -5.44
N GLY A 301 3.28 -11.48 -4.90
CA GLY A 301 4.71 -11.25 -4.69
C GLY A 301 5.34 -12.30 -3.77
N CYS A 302 4.71 -12.58 -2.63
CA CYS A 302 5.15 -13.63 -1.71
C CYS A 302 5.21 -15.00 -2.39
N ALA A 303 4.20 -15.36 -3.19
CA ALA A 303 4.14 -16.62 -3.90
C ALA A 303 5.29 -16.77 -4.92
N VAL A 304 5.54 -15.74 -5.71
CA VAL A 304 6.66 -15.70 -6.67
C VAL A 304 8.00 -15.80 -5.94
N LEU A 305 8.20 -15.06 -4.86
CA LEU A 305 9.43 -15.11 -4.05
C LEU A 305 9.66 -16.51 -3.45
N ALA A 306 8.61 -17.16 -2.97
CA ALA A 306 8.71 -18.54 -2.46
C ALA A 306 9.19 -19.52 -3.54
N VAL A 307 8.68 -19.38 -4.76
CA VAL A 307 9.14 -20.19 -5.91
C VAL A 307 10.61 -19.89 -6.24
N ILE A 308 10.97 -18.62 -6.34
CA ILE A 308 12.35 -18.19 -6.63
C ILE A 308 13.31 -18.74 -5.56
N PHE A 309 12.96 -18.58 -4.28
CA PHE A 309 13.77 -19.10 -3.18
C PHE A 309 13.94 -20.62 -3.24
N ALA A 310 12.85 -21.35 -3.52
CA ALA A 310 12.90 -22.82 -3.68
C ALA A 310 13.81 -23.23 -4.84
N VAL A 311 13.73 -22.54 -5.98
CA VAL A 311 14.60 -22.81 -7.16
C VAL A 311 16.06 -22.57 -6.83
N ILE A 312 16.39 -21.42 -6.22
CA ILE A 312 17.76 -21.08 -5.85
C ILE A 312 18.30 -22.09 -4.83
N ARG A 313 17.52 -22.42 -3.81
CA ARG A 313 17.89 -23.41 -2.79
C ARG A 313 18.22 -24.78 -3.42
N LEU A 314 17.37 -25.25 -4.33
CA LEU A 314 17.59 -26.53 -5.03
C LEU A 314 18.85 -26.49 -5.92
N GLY A 315 19.18 -25.33 -6.51
CA GLY A 315 20.39 -25.11 -7.27
C GLY A 315 21.65 -25.10 -6.40
N LEU A 316 21.62 -24.37 -5.28
CA LEU A 316 22.75 -24.21 -4.34
C LEU A 316 23.28 -25.54 -3.78
N PHE A 317 22.42 -26.50 -3.52
CA PHE A 317 22.79 -27.83 -3.01
C PHE A 317 23.17 -28.84 -4.09
N ARG A 318 23.09 -28.46 -5.39
CA ARG A 318 23.41 -29.34 -6.53
C ARG A 318 24.66 -28.98 -7.31
N ILE A 319 25.22 -27.80 -7.08
CA ILE A 319 26.49 -27.38 -7.71
C ILE A 319 27.62 -27.80 -6.78
N PRO A 320 28.54 -28.68 -7.22
CA PRO A 320 29.67 -29.14 -6.42
C PRO A 320 30.66 -28.03 -6.10
#